data_f8e644d87c34f4ce4ec59984dcfa31be
#
_entry.id   f8e644d87c34f4ce4ec59984dcfa31be
#
_cell.length_a   1.000
_cell.length_b   1.000
_cell.length_c   1.000
_cell.angle_alpha   90.00
_cell.angle_beta   90.00
_cell.angle_gamma   90.00
#
_symmetry.space_group_name_H-M   'P 1'
#
loop_
_entity.id
_entity.type
_entity.pdbx_description
1 polymer ?
#
loop_
_entity_poly.entity_id
_entity_poly.type
_entity_poly.pdbx_seq_one_letter_code
_entity_poly.pdbx_strand_id
1 'polypeptide(L)'
;LGGIVVLLALASMFWGSRMKRWRYVLQVSSVLILGFWSGYFVSLELLFNWLLNGVPWGARILLPVIAVLALACPLFLNKGYYCAYLCPFGAAQELVGKVRKKKIAPKGVWKNIFKYTRVIYFMVILALLLWGIPLELASLEPFPAFLLTAATGGVIALAVIFLLLSVFFARPWCNYFCPTGALLDILRKADTKAGSERRKKVIREFIALAIFLVILYFILR
;
A
#
# COMPACT_ATOMS: atom_id res chain seq x y z
N LEU A 1 -19.49 -6.99 8.88
CA LEU A 1 -18.33 -7.90 8.96
C LEU A 1 -17.01 -7.13 8.80
N GLY A 2 -16.83 -6.27 7.78
CA GLY A 2 -15.61 -5.50 7.58
C GLY A 2 -15.23 -4.61 8.75
N GLY A 3 -16.19 -3.94 9.39
CA GLY A 3 -15.97 -3.12 10.59
C GLY A 3 -15.40 -3.91 11.77
N ILE A 4 -15.83 -5.15 11.95
CA ILE A 4 -15.31 -6.04 13.00
C ILE A 4 -13.82 -6.33 12.73
N VAL A 5 -13.45 -6.62 11.48
CA VAL A 5 -12.04 -6.85 11.12
C VAL A 5 -11.18 -5.62 11.40
N VAL A 6 -11.68 -4.42 11.08
CA VAL A 6 -10.96 -3.16 11.37
C VAL A 6 -10.81 -2.94 12.88
N LEU A 7 -11.87 -3.17 13.67
CA LEU A 7 -11.81 -3.04 15.12
C LEU A 7 -10.86 -4.06 15.76
N LEU A 8 -10.90 -5.32 15.33
CA LEU A 8 -9.98 -6.35 15.78
C LEU A 8 -8.54 -6.05 15.39
N ALA A 9 -8.35 -5.49 14.20
CA ALA A 9 -7.06 -5.05 13.76
C ALA A 9 -6.55 -3.88 14.63
N LEU A 10 -7.37 -2.88 14.95
CA LEU A 10 -7.01 -1.80 15.88
C LEU A 10 -6.71 -2.33 17.29
N ALA A 11 -7.52 -3.23 17.81
CA ALA A 11 -7.29 -3.87 19.10
C ALA A 11 -5.93 -4.60 19.16
N SER A 12 -5.54 -5.28 18.06
CA SER A 12 -4.25 -5.96 17.98
C SER A 12 -3.04 -5.00 18.03
N MET A 13 -3.26 -3.74 17.69
CA MET A 13 -2.22 -2.70 17.76
C MET A 13 -1.85 -2.36 19.20
N PHE A 14 -2.84 -2.36 20.11
CA PHE A 14 -2.65 -2.08 21.54
C PHE A 14 -2.18 -3.32 22.31
N TRP A 15 -2.61 -4.50 21.90
CA TRP A 15 -2.31 -5.75 22.62
C TRP A 15 -0.94 -6.36 22.31
N GLY A 16 -0.16 -5.75 21.43
CA GLY A 16 1.25 -6.08 21.20
C GLY A 16 1.49 -7.43 20.49
N SER A 17 2.77 -7.70 20.24
CA SER A 17 3.29 -8.84 19.48
C SER A 17 3.11 -10.23 20.16
N ARG A 18 2.44 -10.31 21.29
CA ARG A 18 2.34 -11.54 22.12
C ARG A 18 1.51 -12.66 21.49
N MET A 19 0.68 -12.37 20.48
CA MET A 19 -0.23 -13.36 19.91
C MET A 19 0.01 -13.58 18.41
N LYS A 20 1.03 -14.36 18.06
CA LYS A 20 1.30 -14.76 16.66
C LYS A 20 0.10 -15.43 15.98
N ARG A 21 -0.69 -16.23 16.72
CA ARG A 21 -1.92 -16.86 16.21
C ARG A 21 -2.98 -15.84 15.83
N TRP A 22 -3.15 -14.79 16.64
CA TRP A 22 -4.12 -13.73 16.39
C TRP A 22 -3.81 -12.94 15.11
N ARG A 23 -2.54 -12.64 14.89
CA ARG A 23 -2.08 -12.03 13.63
C ARG A 23 -2.43 -12.87 12.41
N TYR A 24 -2.29 -14.20 12.53
CA TYR A 24 -2.68 -15.12 11.45
C TYR A 24 -4.18 -15.04 11.14
N VAL A 25 -5.02 -15.11 12.16
CA VAL A 25 -6.47 -15.01 12.04
C VAL A 25 -6.86 -13.67 11.38
N LEU A 26 -6.27 -12.55 11.83
CA LEU A 26 -6.51 -11.25 11.23
C LEU A 26 -6.11 -11.18 9.76
N GLN A 27 -4.97 -11.75 9.39
CA GLN A 27 -4.53 -11.77 8.00
C GLN A 27 -5.48 -12.58 7.11
N VAL A 28 -5.92 -13.75 7.57
CA VAL A 28 -6.90 -14.57 6.85
C VAL A 28 -8.23 -13.82 6.72
N SER A 29 -8.72 -13.24 7.82
CA SER A 29 -9.96 -12.44 7.80
C SER A 29 -9.85 -11.22 6.87
N SER A 30 -8.71 -10.54 6.83
CA SER A 30 -8.47 -9.42 5.92
C SER A 30 -8.54 -9.86 4.45
N VAL A 31 -7.91 -10.99 4.11
CA VAL A 31 -7.96 -11.52 2.74
C VAL A 31 -9.39 -11.90 2.34
N LEU A 32 -10.10 -12.63 3.19
CA LEU A 32 -11.44 -13.13 2.87
C LEU A 32 -12.51 -12.02 2.90
N ILE A 33 -12.52 -11.21 3.96
CA ILE A 33 -13.59 -10.22 4.18
C ILE A 33 -13.29 -8.92 3.46
N LEU A 34 -12.10 -8.34 3.65
CA LEU A 34 -11.76 -7.05 3.02
C LEU A 34 -11.38 -7.23 1.55
N GLY A 35 -10.70 -8.32 1.18
CA GLY A 35 -10.32 -8.62 -0.19
C GLY A 35 -11.49 -9.13 -1.01
N PHE A 36 -11.86 -10.40 -0.84
CA PHE A 36 -12.83 -11.07 -1.72
C PHE A 36 -14.28 -10.63 -1.51
N TRP A 37 -14.71 -10.39 -0.26
CA TRP A 37 -16.11 -10.05 0.00
C TRP A 37 -16.43 -8.58 -0.22
N SER A 38 -15.61 -7.69 0.32
CA SER A 38 -15.92 -6.24 0.33
C SER A 38 -15.18 -5.45 -0.73
N GLY A 39 -14.05 -5.93 -1.24
CA GLY A 39 -13.19 -5.17 -2.15
C GLY A 39 -12.63 -3.89 -1.53
N TYR A 40 -12.40 -3.87 -0.21
CA TYR A 40 -11.93 -2.69 0.51
C TYR A 40 -10.40 -2.67 0.54
N PHE A 41 -9.83 -2.00 -0.41
CA PHE A 41 -8.39 -1.74 -0.45
C PHE A 41 -8.12 -0.26 -0.74
N VAL A 42 -7.09 0.26 -0.12
CA VAL A 42 -6.65 1.64 -0.35
C VAL A 42 -5.58 1.61 -1.42
N SER A 43 -5.94 2.08 -2.61
CA SER A 43 -5.03 2.27 -3.74
C SER A 43 -4.69 3.75 -3.90
N LEU A 44 -3.63 4.06 -4.63
CA LEU A 44 -3.29 5.44 -4.97
C LEU A 44 -4.36 6.05 -5.88
N GLU A 45 -4.90 5.27 -6.81
CA GLU A 45 -6.00 5.65 -7.69
C GLU A 45 -7.24 6.07 -6.89
N LEU A 46 -7.62 5.27 -5.88
CA LEU A 46 -8.76 5.59 -5.01
C LEU A 46 -8.57 6.93 -4.30
N LEU A 47 -7.39 7.15 -3.73
CA LEU A 47 -7.09 8.40 -3.02
C LEU A 47 -7.13 9.60 -3.97
N PHE A 48 -6.61 9.44 -5.18
CA PHE A 48 -6.63 10.50 -6.18
C PHE A 48 -8.03 10.78 -6.71
N ASN A 49 -8.82 9.74 -6.98
CA ASN A 49 -10.22 9.89 -7.38
C ASN A 49 -11.04 10.63 -6.32
N TRP A 50 -10.80 10.36 -5.04
CA TRP A 50 -11.45 11.10 -3.95
C TRP A 50 -11.00 12.55 -3.85
N LEU A 51 -9.77 12.83 -4.20
CA LEU A 51 -9.26 14.22 -4.22
C LEU A 51 -9.95 15.03 -5.32
N LEU A 52 -10.26 14.43 -6.47
CA LEU A 52 -10.89 15.09 -7.61
C LEU A 52 -12.42 15.15 -7.50
N ASN A 53 -13.04 14.05 -7.09
CA ASN A 53 -14.50 13.86 -7.14
C ASN A 53 -15.16 13.90 -5.75
N GLY A 54 -14.36 14.07 -4.69
CA GLY A 54 -14.85 14.03 -3.32
C GLY A 54 -14.99 12.62 -2.75
N VAL A 55 -15.15 12.55 -1.43
CA VAL A 55 -15.24 11.27 -0.70
C VAL A 55 -16.70 10.82 -0.63
N PRO A 56 -17.05 9.60 -1.06
CA PRO A 56 -18.43 9.09 -1.01
C PRO A 56 -18.80 8.63 0.40
N TRP A 57 -19.21 9.54 1.26
CA TRP A 57 -19.54 9.25 2.67
C TRP A 57 -20.79 8.37 2.85
N GLY A 58 -21.69 8.32 1.85
CA GLY A 58 -23.00 7.68 2.03
C GLY A 58 -22.99 6.16 1.92
N ALA A 59 -22.48 5.60 0.82
CA ALA A 59 -22.68 4.20 0.48
C ALA A 59 -21.67 3.23 1.11
N ARG A 60 -20.43 3.68 1.37
CA ARG A 60 -19.32 2.81 1.83
C ARG A 60 -18.45 3.51 2.87
N ILE A 61 -19.04 4.01 3.95
CA ILE A 61 -18.33 4.75 5.01
C ILE A 61 -17.09 4.02 5.57
N LEU A 62 -17.07 2.70 5.53
CA LEU A 62 -15.95 1.92 6.05
C LEU A 62 -14.65 2.11 5.24
N LEU A 63 -14.76 2.34 3.93
CA LEU A 63 -13.59 2.53 3.07
C LEU A 63 -12.86 3.86 3.35
N PRO A 64 -13.54 5.02 3.48
CA PRO A 64 -12.93 6.25 3.99
C PRO A 64 -12.30 6.09 5.37
N VAL A 65 -12.95 5.39 6.29
CA VAL A 65 -12.39 5.13 7.62
C VAL A 65 -11.09 4.34 7.54
N ILE A 66 -11.04 3.28 6.72
CA ILE A 66 -9.82 2.51 6.49
C ILE A 66 -8.71 3.38 5.90
N ALA A 67 -9.04 4.25 4.93
CA ALA A 67 -8.08 5.15 4.31
C ALA A 67 -7.52 6.19 5.30
N VAL A 68 -8.39 6.79 6.11
CA VAL A 68 -7.97 7.71 7.19
C VAL A 68 -7.05 6.98 8.18
N LEU A 69 -7.41 5.79 8.63
CA LEU A 69 -6.57 4.98 9.51
C LEU A 69 -5.24 4.62 8.85
N ALA A 70 -5.25 4.27 7.55
CA ALA A 70 -4.05 3.94 6.80
C ALA A 70 -3.05 5.10 6.74
N LEU A 71 -3.55 6.33 6.61
CA LEU A 71 -2.72 7.55 6.56
C LEU A 71 -2.34 8.05 7.96
N ALA A 72 -3.25 7.98 8.93
CA ALA A 72 -3.03 8.46 10.29
C ALA A 72 -2.04 7.58 11.08
N CYS A 73 -2.14 6.25 10.97
CA CYS A 73 -1.27 5.34 11.73
C CYS A 73 0.24 5.56 11.47
N PRO A 74 0.73 5.71 10.24
CA PRO A 74 2.14 6.02 10.00
C PRO A 74 2.57 7.37 10.57
N LEU A 75 1.67 8.36 10.57
CA LEU A 75 1.97 9.72 11.04
C LEU A 75 2.10 9.78 12.57
N PHE A 76 1.16 9.15 13.30
CA PHE A 76 1.07 9.27 14.74
C PHE A 76 1.81 8.14 15.48
N LEU A 77 1.76 6.93 14.98
CA LEU A 77 2.22 5.72 15.66
C LEU A 77 3.53 5.16 15.08
N ASN A 78 4.04 5.76 14.02
CA ASN A 78 5.27 5.31 13.36
C ASN A 78 5.27 3.84 12.89
N LYS A 79 4.08 3.26 12.71
CA LYS A 79 3.90 1.86 12.33
C LYS A 79 3.17 1.76 10.99
N GLY A 80 3.67 0.94 10.08
CA GLY A 80 3.02 0.59 8.82
C GLY A 80 1.86 -0.38 9.04
N TYR A 81 0.84 0.07 9.76
CA TYR A 81 -0.25 -0.75 10.26
C TYR A 81 -1.15 -1.30 9.15
N TYR A 82 -1.54 -0.43 8.21
CA TYR A 82 -2.38 -0.82 7.08
C TYR A 82 -1.78 -1.99 6.28
N CYS A 83 -0.53 -1.85 5.84
CA CYS A 83 0.15 -2.86 5.03
C CYS A 83 0.38 -4.19 5.78
N ALA A 84 0.43 -4.16 7.12
CA ALA A 84 0.72 -5.34 7.92
C ALA A 84 -0.53 -6.14 8.32
N TYR A 85 -1.69 -5.48 8.47
CA TYR A 85 -2.89 -6.07 9.06
C TYR A 85 -4.16 -5.89 8.22
N LEU A 86 -4.34 -4.77 7.52
CA LEU A 86 -5.58 -4.43 6.83
C LEU A 86 -5.49 -4.63 5.31
N CYS A 87 -4.31 -4.45 4.70
CA CYS A 87 -4.17 -4.63 3.26
C CYS A 87 -4.33 -6.10 2.87
N PRO A 88 -5.38 -6.48 2.09
CA PRO A 88 -5.63 -7.88 1.74
C PRO A 88 -4.46 -8.49 0.97
N PHE A 89 -3.89 -7.74 0.02
CA PHE A 89 -2.79 -8.25 -0.79
C PHE A 89 -1.49 -8.39 0.03
N GLY A 90 -1.22 -7.44 0.94
CA GLY A 90 -0.11 -7.55 1.87
C GLY A 90 -0.24 -8.76 2.81
N ALA A 91 -1.45 -9.02 3.29
CA ALA A 91 -1.78 -10.19 4.10
C ALA A 91 -1.61 -11.49 3.31
N ALA A 92 -2.13 -11.56 2.08
CA ALA A 92 -1.99 -12.72 1.19
C ALA A 92 -0.51 -13.04 0.92
N GLN A 93 0.30 -12.04 0.59
CA GLN A 93 1.74 -12.21 0.39
C GLN A 93 2.46 -12.73 1.65
N GLU A 94 2.07 -12.26 2.83
CA GLU A 94 2.66 -12.74 4.09
C GLU A 94 2.24 -14.18 4.40
N LEU A 95 0.98 -14.53 4.14
CA LEU A 95 0.48 -15.90 4.34
C LEU A 95 1.19 -16.90 3.42
N VAL A 96 1.24 -16.62 2.11
CA VAL A 96 1.97 -17.45 1.13
C VAL A 96 3.45 -17.49 1.47
N GLY A 97 3.99 -16.36 1.91
CA GLY A 97 5.37 -16.28 2.34
C GLY A 97 5.75 -17.19 3.50
N LYS A 98 4.81 -17.63 4.34
CA LYS A 98 5.10 -18.56 5.47
C LYS A 98 5.52 -19.96 5.02
N VAL A 99 5.25 -20.34 3.78
CA VAL A 99 5.66 -21.64 3.22
C VAL A 99 7.18 -21.83 3.34
N ARG A 100 7.96 -20.79 3.10
CA ARG A 100 9.43 -20.81 3.22
C ARG A 100 9.91 -19.90 4.34
N LYS A 101 10.55 -20.48 5.37
CA LYS A 101 11.05 -19.73 6.54
C LYS A 101 12.25 -18.83 6.21
N LYS A 102 13.17 -19.28 5.36
CA LYS A 102 14.36 -18.49 4.96
C LYS A 102 14.01 -17.64 3.71
N LYS A 103 13.93 -16.32 3.88
CA LYS A 103 13.69 -15.38 2.79
C LYS A 103 14.99 -14.86 2.21
N ILE A 104 15.00 -14.63 0.90
CA ILE A 104 16.09 -13.99 0.21
C ILE A 104 15.94 -12.47 0.45
N ALA A 105 16.89 -11.88 1.16
CA ALA A 105 16.95 -10.43 1.31
C ALA A 105 17.91 -9.87 0.26
N PRO A 106 17.48 -8.92 -0.57
CA PRO A 106 18.38 -8.27 -1.52
C PRO A 106 19.48 -7.54 -0.77
N LYS A 107 20.74 -7.78 -1.17
CA LYS A 107 21.94 -7.21 -0.57
C LYS A 107 22.62 -6.23 -1.53
N GLY A 108 23.46 -5.35 -0.97
CA GLY A 108 24.28 -4.44 -1.76
C GLY A 108 23.47 -3.52 -2.69
N VAL A 109 23.89 -3.43 -3.93
CA VAL A 109 23.29 -2.57 -4.97
C VAL A 109 21.81 -2.87 -5.22
N TRP A 110 21.42 -4.14 -5.22
CA TRP A 110 20.04 -4.57 -5.43
C TRP A 110 19.05 -3.99 -4.41
N LYS A 111 19.46 -3.85 -3.16
CA LYS A 111 18.63 -3.21 -2.12
C LYS A 111 18.31 -1.75 -2.48
N ASN A 112 19.29 -1.04 -3.02
CA ASN A 112 19.10 0.36 -3.41
C ASN A 112 18.24 0.44 -4.69
N ILE A 113 18.50 -0.41 -5.69
CA ILE A 113 17.70 -0.47 -6.92
C ILE A 113 16.22 -0.65 -6.57
N PHE A 114 15.85 -1.68 -5.83
CA PHE A 114 14.46 -1.94 -5.47
C PHE A 114 13.83 -0.80 -4.64
N LYS A 115 14.61 -0.13 -3.82
CA LYS A 115 14.12 1.04 -3.08
C LYS A 115 13.81 2.21 -4.02
N TYR A 116 14.67 2.48 -4.99
CA TYR A 116 14.43 3.54 -5.98
C TYR A 116 13.33 3.17 -6.95
N THR A 117 13.24 1.93 -7.41
CA THR A 117 12.15 1.44 -8.26
C THR A 117 10.78 1.77 -7.68
N ARG A 118 10.58 1.56 -6.40
CA ARG A 118 9.31 1.86 -5.71
C ARG A 118 8.98 3.36 -5.74
N VAL A 119 9.97 4.21 -5.51
CA VAL A 119 9.79 5.66 -5.53
C VAL A 119 9.54 6.13 -6.96
N ILE A 120 10.32 5.65 -7.92
CA ILE A 120 10.16 5.99 -9.34
C ILE A 120 8.77 5.56 -9.82
N TYR A 121 8.33 4.35 -9.50
CA TYR A 121 7.00 3.86 -9.88
C TYR A 121 5.89 4.74 -9.29
N PHE A 122 6.00 5.12 -8.01
CA PHE A 122 5.07 6.05 -7.39
C PHE A 122 5.05 7.41 -8.11
N MET A 123 6.22 7.95 -8.47
CA MET A 123 6.34 9.23 -9.15
C MET A 123 5.78 9.19 -10.57
N VAL A 124 6.02 8.10 -11.30
CA VAL A 124 5.47 7.90 -12.65
C VAL A 124 3.94 7.87 -12.59
N ILE A 125 3.35 7.08 -11.67
CA ILE A 125 1.89 7.05 -11.51
C ILE A 125 1.34 8.43 -11.15
N LEU A 126 1.98 9.14 -10.22
CA LEU A 126 1.56 10.48 -9.83
C LEU A 126 1.61 11.47 -11.01
N ALA A 127 2.68 11.42 -11.81
CA ALA A 127 2.81 12.25 -13.02
C ALA A 127 1.71 11.95 -14.04
N LEU A 128 1.43 10.67 -14.31
CA LEU A 128 0.38 10.26 -15.24
C LEU A 128 -1.01 10.69 -14.77
N LEU A 129 -1.29 10.59 -13.47
CA LEU A 129 -2.52 11.07 -12.86
C LEU A 129 -2.67 12.58 -12.99
N LEU A 130 -1.61 13.35 -12.75
CA LEU A 130 -1.63 14.81 -12.89
C LEU A 130 -1.79 15.24 -14.34
N TRP A 131 -1.31 14.48 -15.29
CA TRP A 131 -1.48 14.75 -16.73
C TRP A 131 -2.89 14.44 -17.25
N GLY A 132 -3.74 13.87 -16.40
CA GLY A 132 -5.11 13.52 -16.75
C GLY A 132 -5.19 12.45 -17.84
N ILE A 133 -4.13 11.65 -18.03
CA ILE A 133 -4.15 10.53 -18.94
C ILE A 133 -5.09 9.49 -18.34
N PRO A 134 -6.16 9.09 -19.05
CA PRO A 134 -7.09 8.05 -18.58
C PRO A 134 -6.39 6.69 -18.62
N LEU A 135 -5.45 6.49 -17.70
CA LEU A 135 -4.87 5.17 -17.47
C LEU A 135 -5.84 4.40 -16.60
N GLU A 136 -6.20 3.22 -17.05
CA GLU A 136 -6.78 2.22 -16.17
C GLU A 136 -5.73 1.79 -15.15
N LEU A 137 -5.45 2.67 -14.17
CA LEU A 137 -4.50 2.42 -13.09
C LEU A 137 -4.85 1.14 -12.32
N ALA A 138 -6.12 0.77 -12.33
CA ALA A 138 -6.58 -0.52 -11.85
C ALA A 138 -5.85 -1.70 -12.51
N SER A 139 -5.40 -1.56 -13.75
CA SER A 139 -4.65 -2.61 -14.46
C SER A 139 -3.18 -2.70 -14.03
N LEU A 140 -2.64 -1.67 -13.40
CA LEU A 140 -1.25 -1.61 -12.93
C LEU A 140 -1.08 -2.07 -11.48
N GLU A 141 -2.17 -2.19 -10.72
CA GLU A 141 -2.14 -2.61 -9.33
C GLU A 141 -2.77 -4.02 -9.18
N PRO A 142 -2.20 -4.93 -8.39
CA PRO A 142 -2.73 -6.28 -8.21
C PRO A 142 -3.96 -6.35 -7.30
N PHE A 143 -4.42 -5.22 -6.75
CA PHE A 143 -5.56 -5.18 -5.83
C PHE A 143 -6.89 -5.60 -6.47
N PRO A 144 -7.21 -5.17 -7.72
CA PRO A 144 -8.44 -5.58 -8.37
C PRO A 144 -8.55 -7.10 -8.61
N ALA A 145 -7.43 -7.84 -8.53
CA ALA A 145 -7.45 -9.30 -8.65
C ALA A 145 -8.35 -9.99 -7.61
N PHE A 146 -8.64 -9.34 -6.47
CA PHE A 146 -9.62 -9.83 -5.49
C PHE A 146 -11.07 -9.76 -6.00
N LEU A 147 -11.34 -8.85 -6.94
CA LEU A 147 -12.63 -8.72 -7.61
C LEU A 147 -12.60 -9.56 -8.89
N LEU A 148 -12.64 -10.88 -8.75
CA LEU A 148 -12.46 -11.84 -9.85
C LEU A 148 -13.33 -11.57 -11.08
N THR A 149 -14.52 -10.99 -10.87
CA THR A 149 -15.46 -10.63 -11.94
C THR A 149 -15.11 -9.36 -12.70
N ALA A 150 -14.33 -8.47 -12.10
CA ALA A 150 -13.94 -7.17 -12.68
C ALA A 150 -12.47 -7.12 -13.07
N ALA A 151 -11.66 -8.09 -12.68
CA ALA A 151 -10.23 -8.13 -12.93
C ALA A 151 -9.93 -8.63 -14.34
N THR A 152 -9.06 -7.91 -15.04
CA THR A 152 -8.50 -8.40 -16.32
C THR A 152 -7.55 -9.56 -16.08
N GLY A 153 -7.39 -10.46 -17.07
CA GLY A 153 -6.47 -11.60 -16.96
C GLY A 153 -5.02 -11.16 -16.63
N GLY A 154 -4.59 -9.99 -17.12
CA GLY A 154 -3.27 -9.43 -16.83
C GLY A 154 -3.08 -9.09 -15.35
N VAL A 155 -4.09 -8.50 -14.71
CA VAL A 155 -4.06 -8.16 -13.27
C VAL A 155 -4.03 -9.42 -12.40
N ILE A 156 -4.78 -10.45 -12.79
CA ILE A 156 -4.77 -11.75 -12.09
C ILE A 156 -3.37 -12.39 -12.22
N ALA A 157 -2.82 -12.41 -13.44
CA ALA A 157 -1.47 -12.94 -13.67
C ALA A 157 -0.42 -12.19 -12.84
N LEU A 158 -0.48 -10.86 -12.81
CA LEU A 158 0.39 -10.02 -11.99
C LEU A 158 0.29 -10.38 -10.49
N ALA A 159 -0.92 -10.50 -9.97
CA ALA A 159 -1.16 -10.86 -8.59
C ALA A 159 -0.59 -12.25 -8.25
N VAL A 160 -0.82 -13.24 -9.12
CA VAL A 160 -0.31 -14.61 -8.94
C VAL A 160 1.22 -14.62 -8.95
N ILE A 161 1.86 -13.92 -9.90
CA ILE A 161 3.33 -13.82 -9.97
C ILE A 161 3.90 -13.26 -8.66
N PHE A 162 3.34 -12.16 -8.14
CA PHE A 162 3.81 -11.58 -6.88
C PHE A 162 3.50 -12.44 -5.66
N LEU A 163 2.43 -13.21 -5.66
CA LEU A 163 2.15 -14.21 -4.63
C LEU A 163 3.18 -15.33 -4.66
N LEU A 164 3.52 -15.87 -5.83
CA LEU A 164 4.57 -16.89 -5.98
C LEU A 164 5.94 -16.35 -5.58
N LEU A 165 6.29 -15.13 -5.99
CA LEU A 165 7.52 -14.48 -5.56
C LEU A 165 7.59 -14.28 -4.03
N SER A 166 6.44 -14.19 -3.36
CA SER A 166 6.37 -14.06 -1.90
C SER A 166 6.88 -15.30 -1.14
N VAL A 167 6.98 -16.44 -1.81
CA VAL A 167 7.64 -17.65 -1.26
C VAL A 167 9.12 -17.38 -1.04
N PHE A 168 9.77 -16.64 -1.93
CA PHE A 168 11.21 -16.39 -1.90
C PHE A 168 11.55 -15.05 -1.23
N PHE A 169 10.81 -14.00 -1.52
CA PHE A 169 11.02 -12.65 -1.02
C PHE A 169 9.95 -12.26 0.00
N ALA A 170 10.32 -11.42 0.97
CA ALA A 170 9.35 -10.92 1.94
C ALA A 170 8.48 -9.82 1.31
N ARG A 171 7.21 -10.14 1.01
CA ARG A 171 6.20 -9.21 0.47
C ARG A 171 6.73 -8.38 -0.71
N PRO A 172 7.09 -9.01 -1.84
CA PRO A 172 7.80 -8.35 -2.93
C PRO A 172 7.04 -7.16 -3.51
N TRP A 173 5.73 -7.25 -3.73
CA TRP A 173 4.94 -6.11 -4.19
C TRP A 173 4.98 -4.96 -3.19
N CYS A 174 4.59 -5.20 -1.94
CA CYS A 174 4.48 -4.17 -0.92
C CYS A 174 5.81 -3.46 -0.64
N ASN A 175 6.93 -4.20 -0.69
CA ASN A 175 8.24 -3.64 -0.36
C ASN A 175 8.93 -2.95 -1.53
N TYR A 176 8.66 -3.36 -2.79
CA TYR A 176 9.47 -2.93 -3.93
C TYR A 176 8.69 -2.22 -5.03
N PHE A 177 7.37 -2.40 -5.12
CA PHE A 177 6.57 -1.86 -6.21
C PHE A 177 5.37 -1.03 -5.74
N CYS A 178 4.77 -1.34 -4.61
CA CYS A 178 3.51 -0.72 -4.18
C CYS A 178 3.63 0.82 -4.03
N PRO A 179 2.89 1.61 -4.83
CA PRO A 179 2.93 3.07 -4.75
C PRO A 179 2.27 3.59 -3.47
N THR A 180 1.15 3.00 -3.05
CA THR A 180 0.50 3.31 -1.77
C THR A 180 1.44 3.06 -0.59
N GLY A 181 2.19 1.95 -0.64
CA GLY A 181 3.19 1.68 0.38
C GLY A 181 4.35 2.67 0.37
N ALA A 182 4.74 3.23 -0.79
CA ALA A 182 5.75 4.30 -0.87
C ALA A 182 5.24 5.56 -0.15
N LEU A 183 4.00 5.96 -0.42
CA LEU A 183 3.34 7.09 0.26
C LEU A 183 3.34 6.91 1.77
N LEU A 184 2.91 5.75 2.26
CA LEU A 184 2.85 5.45 3.70
C LEU A 184 4.22 5.44 4.37
N ASP A 185 5.27 5.03 3.67
CA ASP A 185 6.64 5.08 4.21
C ASP A 185 7.21 6.51 4.29
N ILE A 186 6.80 7.39 3.37
CA ILE A 186 7.14 8.82 3.44
C ILE A 186 6.49 9.46 4.68
N LEU A 187 5.24 9.10 4.96
CA LEU A 187 4.49 9.61 6.10
C LEU A 187 5.00 9.05 7.45
N ARG A 188 5.66 7.90 7.42
CA ARG A 188 6.15 7.24 8.63
C ARG A 188 7.24 8.05 9.31
N LYS A 189 7.09 8.32 10.60
CA LYS A 189 8.13 8.96 11.42
C LYS A 189 9.30 7.99 11.63
N ALA A 190 10.52 8.48 11.53
CA ALA A 190 11.70 7.73 11.90
C ALA A 190 12.01 7.92 13.39
N ASP A 191 12.31 6.84 14.10
CA ASP A 191 12.54 6.85 15.55
C ASP A 191 13.91 7.47 15.95
N THR A 192 14.83 7.60 15.00
CA THR A 192 16.18 8.13 15.26
C THR A 192 16.37 9.52 14.65
N LYS A 193 17.23 10.35 15.26
CA LYS A 193 17.63 11.66 14.71
C LYS A 193 18.10 11.55 13.24
N ALA A 194 18.94 10.56 12.94
CA ALA A 194 19.42 10.30 11.59
C ALA A 194 18.29 9.94 10.62
N GLY A 195 17.32 9.17 11.08
CA GLY A 195 16.13 8.84 10.30
C GLY A 195 15.20 10.03 10.10
N SER A 196 15.09 10.92 11.08
CA SER A 196 14.32 12.17 10.99
C SER A 196 14.92 13.12 9.93
N GLU A 197 16.21 13.33 9.93
CA GLU A 197 16.89 14.18 8.94
C GLU A 197 16.79 13.58 7.53
N ARG A 198 17.00 12.28 7.40
CA ARG A 198 16.83 11.58 6.12
C ARG A 198 15.39 11.71 5.59
N ARG A 199 14.40 11.62 6.47
CA ARG A 199 12.99 11.81 6.12
C ARG A 199 12.71 13.23 5.66
N LYS A 200 13.21 14.25 6.37
CA LYS A 200 13.07 15.67 5.97
C LYS A 200 13.64 15.90 4.57
N LYS A 201 14.82 15.32 4.28
CA LYS A 201 15.42 15.37 2.95
C LYS A 201 14.52 14.75 1.89
N VAL A 202 14.03 13.52 2.11
CA VAL A 202 13.15 12.81 1.17
C VAL A 202 11.83 13.56 0.96
N ILE A 203 11.21 14.07 2.03
CA ILE A 203 9.98 14.86 1.94
C ILE A 203 10.22 16.15 1.14
N ARG A 204 11.33 16.87 1.40
CA ARG A 204 11.67 18.10 0.66
C ARG A 204 11.87 17.82 -0.82
N GLU A 205 12.62 16.78 -1.18
CA GLU A 205 12.83 16.37 -2.57
C GLU A 205 11.52 15.97 -3.25
N PHE A 206 10.65 15.28 -2.50
CA PHE A 206 9.35 14.86 -2.97
C PHE A 206 8.40 16.05 -3.19
N ILE A 207 8.34 16.98 -2.25
CA ILE A 207 7.53 18.22 -2.39
C ILE A 207 8.05 19.05 -3.57
N ALA A 208 9.38 19.21 -3.69
CA ALA A 208 9.98 19.94 -4.79
C ALA A 208 9.61 19.33 -6.15
N LEU A 209 9.66 18.01 -6.25
CA LEU A 209 9.29 17.30 -7.48
C LEU A 209 7.79 17.39 -7.77
N ALA A 210 6.93 17.29 -6.75
CA ALA A 210 5.48 17.45 -6.90
C ALA A 210 5.14 18.88 -7.36
N ILE A 211 5.77 19.90 -6.78
CA ILE A 211 5.62 21.29 -7.21
C ILE A 211 6.09 21.47 -8.65
N PHE A 212 7.25 20.90 -9.00
CA PHE A 212 7.77 20.94 -10.36
C PHE A 212 6.80 20.31 -11.37
N LEU A 213 6.22 19.15 -11.06
CA LEU A 213 5.23 18.50 -11.91
C LEU A 213 3.94 19.32 -12.05
N VAL A 214 3.48 19.94 -10.97
CA VAL A 214 2.32 20.85 -11.02
C VAL A 214 2.60 22.08 -11.89
N ILE A 215 3.77 22.71 -11.73
CA ILE A 215 4.20 23.83 -12.55
C ILE A 215 4.29 23.40 -14.02
N LEU A 216 4.91 22.27 -14.30
CA LEU A 216 5.04 21.71 -15.65
C LEU A 216 3.67 21.46 -16.29
N TYR A 217 2.72 20.93 -15.51
CA TYR A 217 1.34 20.73 -15.95
C TYR A 217 0.67 22.06 -16.34
N PHE A 218 0.84 23.12 -15.53
CA PHE A 218 0.27 24.44 -15.84
C PHE A 218 0.94 25.13 -17.03
N ILE A 219 2.22 24.87 -17.28
CA ILE A 219 2.94 25.44 -18.44
C ILE A 219 2.56 24.73 -19.75
N LEU A 220 2.30 23.41 -19.69
CA LEU A 220 1.99 22.62 -20.88
C LEU A 220 0.50 22.58 -21.24
N ARG A 221 -0.36 23.12 -20.38
CA ARG A 221 -1.81 23.25 -20.62
C ARG A 221 -2.17 24.65 -21.08
#